data_e5f47039959822d56cd6f64eedba278c
#
_entry.id   e5f47039959822d56cd6f64eedba278c
#
_cell.length_a   1.000
_cell.length_b   1.000
_cell.length_c   1.000
_cell.angle_alpha   90.00
_cell.angle_beta   90.00
_cell.angle_gamma   90.00
#
_symmetry.space_group_name_H-M   'P 1'
#
loop_
_entity.id
_entity.type
_entity.pdbx_description
1 polymer ?
#
loop_
_entity_poly.entity_id
_entity_poly.type
_entity_poly.pdbx_seq_one_letter_code
_entity_poly.pdbx_strand_id
1 'polypeptide(L)'
;MYGSALAAFIRFEGTVLHTNNTMTALASRAAPPSPLSGLLLLCLAATWLVWGSTYLAIKFALLSFPPFFQMGTRFVFAGAVLMAWMRWRGAAWPTRTQWRNALLVGSLMLGGGMGGTAYAEVSVGSGLVVAFIAVVPLMIAALNLFYGLKPTRLELAGIVVGLGGVSMLTQGAGFQASPAGLAAIALACVTWSVGSVLSQRSLPLAPGATGFASEMLCGGVVLLIISALTGESPQWPAQPAAVAAWFYLVVFGSLIAFNAYMLLLAHASAGLASSYTFVNPVIAMLLGVAVGGEVVTSFEWMAAGVVLLGVVLMLSGQRRGE
;
A
#
# COMPACT_ATOMS: atom_id res chain seq x y z
N MET A 1 -13.04 10.38 20.56
CA MET A 1 -12.22 9.15 20.53
C MET A 1 -11.24 9.07 19.35
N TYR A 2 -11.42 9.84 18.28
CA TYR A 2 -10.54 9.81 17.09
C TYR A 2 -9.24 10.63 17.21
N GLY A 3 -9.11 11.49 18.20
CA GLY A 3 -7.89 12.30 18.41
C GLY A 3 -6.72 11.56 19.08
N SER A 4 -6.98 10.43 19.74
CA SER A 4 -5.95 9.72 20.52
C SER A 4 -5.02 8.85 19.67
N ALA A 5 -5.51 8.23 18.61
CA ALA A 5 -4.70 7.38 17.73
C ALA A 5 -3.77 8.21 16.84
N LEU A 6 -4.25 9.32 16.30
CA LEU A 6 -3.44 10.28 15.54
C LEU A 6 -2.42 10.96 16.46
N ALA A 7 -2.80 11.31 17.69
CA ALA A 7 -1.91 11.89 18.70
C ALA A 7 -0.86 10.90 19.21
N ALA A 8 -1.17 9.59 19.31
CA ALA A 8 -0.21 8.53 19.65
C ALA A 8 0.79 8.29 18.50
N PHE A 9 0.33 8.31 17.27
CA PHE A 9 1.16 8.25 16.07
C PHE A 9 2.13 9.43 16.00
N ILE A 10 1.66 10.63 16.33
CA ILE A 10 2.42 11.88 16.35
C ILE A 10 3.43 11.94 17.51
N ARG A 11 3.10 11.42 18.70
CA ARG A 11 4.03 11.38 19.86
C ARG A 11 5.22 10.45 19.63
N PHE A 12 5.03 9.35 18.94
CA PHE A 12 6.08 8.38 18.69
C PHE A 12 7.18 8.95 17.78
N GLU A 13 6.84 9.73 16.76
CA GLU A 13 7.85 10.39 15.91
C GLU A 13 8.74 11.38 16.69
N GLY A 14 8.20 12.05 17.71
CA GLY A 14 8.98 12.94 18.58
C GLY A 14 10.06 12.20 19.39
N THR A 15 9.83 10.96 19.77
CA THR A 15 10.78 10.15 20.54
C THR A 15 11.88 9.57 19.64
N VAL A 16 11.57 9.22 18.38
CA VAL A 16 12.55 8.69 17.41
C VAL A 16 13.56 9.77 16.97
N LEU A 17 13.14 11.03 16.87
CA LEU A 17 14.03 12.14 16.47
C LEU A 17 15.07 12.51 17.54
N HIS A 18 14.81 12.25 18.83
CA HIS A 18 15.75 12.55 19.92
C HIS A 18 16.80 11.45 20.16
N THR A 19 16.58 10.20 19.69
CA THR A 19 17.50 9.09 19.92
C THR A 19 18.59 8.93 18.86
N ASN A 20 18.50 9.63 17.73
CA ASN A 20 19.47 9.48 16.64
C ASN A 20 20.79 10.26 16.79
N ASN A 21 20.97 11.07 17.84
CA ASN A 21 22.18 11.89 18.02
C ASN A 21 23.24 11.29 18.93
N THR A 22 23.11 10.05 19.43
CA THR A 22 24.07 9.44 20.36
C THR A 22 24.52 8.01 20.02
N MET A 23 24.32 7.55 18.77
CA MET A 23 24.74 6.19 18.37
C MET A 23 25.86 6.15 17.31
N THR A 24 27.01 6.71 17.65
CA THR A 24 28.29 6.35 17.00
C THR A 24 29.22 5.75 18.08
N ALA A 25 28.91 4.59 18.56
CA ALA A 25 29.80 3.61 19.19
C ALA A 25 28.96 2.58 19.94
N LEU A 26 28.74 1.46 19.35
CA LEU A 26 28.67 0.13 19.96
C LEU A 26 28.19 -0.88 18.89
N ALA A 27 29.12 -1.31 18.10
CA ALA A 27 28.95 -2.54 17.35
C ALA A 27 28.79 -3.70 18.35
N SER A 28 27.91 -4.65 18.02
CA SER A 28 27.80 -5.98 18.60
C SER A 28 26.98 -6.12 19.88
N ARG A 29 25.69 -6.38 19.66
CA ARG A 29 24.92 -7.52 20.18
C ARG A 29 23.54 -7.41 19.57
N ALA A 30 23.20 -8.33 18.68
CA ALA A 30 21.84 -8.47 18.18
C ALA A 30 20.93 -8.63 19.40
N ALA A 31 20.12 -7.62 19.68
CA ALA A 31 19.06 -7.73 20.68
C ALA A 31 18.07 -8.80 20.20
N PRO A 32 17.50 -9.63 21.09
CA PRO A 32 16.47 -10.57 20.70
C PRO A 32 15.31 -9.85 20.04
N PRO A 33 14.65 -10.46 19.04
CA PRO A 33 13.57 -9.83 18.29
C PRO A 33 12.48 -9.37 19.26
N SER A 34 12.22 -8.09 19.27
CA SER A 34 11.12 -7.55 20.04
C SER A 34 9.80 -8.09 19.45
N PRO A 35 8.82 -8.51 20.27
CA PRO A 35 7.51 -8.85 19.76
C PRO A 35 7.00 -7.69 18.94
N LEU A 36 6.33 -7.97 17.79
CA LEU A 36 5.73 -6.96 16.92
C LEU A 36 5.16 -5.83 17.78
N SER A 37 5.75 -4.64 17.66
CA SER A 37 5.32 -3.52 18.50
C SER A 37 3.84 -3.23 18.22
N GLY A 38 3.10 -2.76 19.21
CA GLY A 38 1.69 -2.41 19.05
C GLY A 38 1.46 -1.46 17.86
N LEU A 39 2.46 -0.61 17.54
CA LEU A 39 2.44 0.26 16.37
C LEU A 39 2.45 -0.55 15.06
N LEU A 40 3.31 -1.54 14.90
CA LEU A 40 3.35 -2.36 13.68
C LEU A 40 2.06 -3.16 13.50
N LEU A 41 1.45 -3.63 14.59
CA LEU A 41 0.13 -4.27 14.54
C LEU A 41 -0.96 -3.29 14.09
N LEU A 42 -0.94 -2.05 14.56
CA LEU A 42 -1.84 -0.99 14.10
C LEU A 42 -1.61 -0.64 12.62
N CYS A 43 -0.37 -0.59 12.17
CA CYS A 43 -0.03 -0.39 10.76
C CYS A 43 -0.53 -1.53 9.89
N LEU A 44 -0.40 -2.78 10.31
CA LEU A 44 -0.97 -3.94 9.63
C LEU A 44 -2.49 -3.85 9.55
N ALA A 45 -3.17 -3.59 10.67
CA ALA A 45 -4.62 -3.42 10.69
C ALA A 45 -5.06 -2.28 9.77
N ALA A 46 -4.36 -1.14 9.77
CA ALA A 46 -4.65 -0.02 8.89
C ALA A 46 -4.50 -0.40 7.41
N THR A 47 -3.41 -1.07 7.02
CA THR A 47 -3.21 -1.49 5.62
C THR A 47 -4.24 -2.54 5.20
N TRP A 48 -4.58 -3.49 6.05
CA TRP A 48 -5.55 -4.54 5.74
C TRP A 48 -6.98 -3.97 5.59
N LEU A 49 -7.47 -3.24 6.60
CA LEU A 49 -8.85 -2.77 6.62
C LEU A 49 -9.07 -1.62 5.65
N VAL A 50 -8.17 -0.64 5.65
CA VAL A 50 -8.35 0.54 4.82
C VAL A 50 -8.15 0.20 3.35
N TRP A 51 -7.02 -0.42 2.97
CA TRP A 51 -6.81 -0.73 1.55
C TRP A 51 -7.78 -1.80 1.03
N GLY A 52 -8.25 -2.72 1.87
CA GLY A 52 -9.33 -3.64 1.49
C GLY A 52 -10.62 -2.93 1.08
N SER A 53 -10.90 -1.77 1.66
CA SER A 53 -12.07 -0.94 1.31
C SER A 53 -11.82 0.10 0.21
N THR A 54 -10.55 0.38 -0.14
CA THR A 54 -10.24 1.42 -1.15
C THR A 54 -10.65 1.04 -2.55
N TYR A 55 -10.71 -0.22 -2.92
CA TYR A 55 -11.21 -0.66 -4.24
C TYR A 55 -12.63 -0.17 -4.50
N LEU A 56 -13.51 -0.33 -3.51
CA LEU A 56 -14.87 0.21 -3.59
C LEU A 56 -14.87 1.74 -3.68
N ALA A 57 -14.06 2.41 -2.87
CA ALA A 57 -13.95 3.86 -2.91
C ALA A 57 -13.39 4.38 -4.24
N ILE A 58 -12.43 3.69 -4.86
CA ILE A 58 -11.91 4.03 -6.19
C ILE A 58 -13.04 3.95 -7.23
N LYS A 59 -13.86 2.90 -7.21
CA LYS A 59 -15.01 2.77 -8.13
C LYS A 59 -15.99 3.94 -7.98
N PHE A 60 -16.29 4.37 -6.76
CA PHE A 60 -17.14 5.55 -6.55
C PHE A 60 -16.46 6.85 -7.01
N ALA A 61 -15.17 7.00 -6.81
CA ALA A 61 -14.45 8.18 -7.29
C ALA A 61 -14.43 8.24 -8.83
N LEU A 62 -14.32 7.08 -9.51
CA LEU A 62 -14.37 6.96 -10.98
C LEU A 62 -15.71 7.42 -11.58
N LEU A 63 -16.77 7.56 -10.81
CA LEU A 63 -18.04 8.12 -11.31
C LEU A 63 -17.94 9.55 -11.83
N SER A 64 -16.92 10.31 -11.38
CA SER A 64 -16.71 11.69 -11.85
C SER A 64 -15.25 12.02 -12.13
N PHE A 65 -14.32 11.29 -11.54
CA PHE A 65 -12.89 11.58 -11.63
C PHE A 65 -12.15 10.45 -12.35
N PRO A 66 -11.52 10.70 -13.52
CA PRO A 66 -10.73 9.72 -14.24
C PRO A 66 -9.59 9.15 -13.40
N PRO A 67 -9.06 7.96 -13.73
CA PRO A 67 -8.15 7.21 -12.87
C PRO A 67 -6.87 7.95 -12.48
N PHE A 68 -6.15 8.55 -13.43
CA PHE A 68 -4.92 9.27 -13.11
C PHE A 68 -5.19 10.61 -12.45
N PHE A 69 -6.26 11.31 -12.84
CA PHE A 69 -6.68 12.55 -12.22
C PHE A 69 -7.01 12.36 -10.73
N GLN A 70 -7.86 11.39 -10.39
CA GLN A 70 -8.23 11.14 -8.99
C GLN A 70 -7.02 10.76 -8.13
N MET A 71 -6.14 9.89 -8.66
CA MET A 71 -4.95 9.46 -7.93
C MET A 71 -3.94 10.61 -7.78
N GLY A 72 -3.72 11.38 -8.83
CA GLY A 72 -2.81 12.52 -8.83
C GLY A 72 -3.23 13.61 -7.85
N THR A 73 -4.48 14.07 -7.95
CA THR A 73 -5.02 15.09 -7.02
C THR A 73 -5.04 14.61 -5.58
N ARG A 74 -5.41 13.35 -5.34
CA ARG A 74 -5.40 12.71 -4.02
C ARG A 74 -4.01 12.73 -3.39
N PHE A 75 -2.96 12.29 -4.12
CA PHE A 75 -1.62 12.22 -3.58
C PHE A 75 -0.96 13.58 -3.44
N VAL A 76 -1.17 14.50 -4.38
CA VAL A 76 -0.69 15.89 -4.24
C VAL A 76 -1.30 16.54 -3.01
N PHE A 77 -2.62 16.42 -2.81
CA PHE A 77 -3.28 17.02 -1.66
C PHE A 77 -2.80 16.38 -0.34
N ALA A 78 -2.78 15.05 -0.25
CA ALA A 78 -2.31 14.34 0.93
C ALA A 78 -0.83 14.64 1.24
N GLY A 79 0.02 14.64 0.22
CA GLY A 79 1.44 14.97 0.34
C GLY A 79 1.68 16.42 0.78
N ALA A 80 0.89 17.37 0.25
CA ALA A 80 0.98 18.77 0.65
C ALA A 80 0.57 18.98 2.12
N VAL A 81 -0.53 18.37 2.54
CA VAL A 81 -0.99 18.42 3.93
C VAL A 81 0.06 17.82 4.87
N LEU A 82 0.59 16.64 4.53
CA LEU A 82 1.60 15.98 5.35
C LEU A 82 2.92 16.75 5.37
N MET A 83 3.38 17.29 4.24
CA MET A 83 4.58 18.12 4.16
C MET A 83 4.43 19.39 4.98
N ALA A 84 3.29 20.10 4.83
CA ALA A 84 3.01 21.30 5.63
C ALA A 84 3.01 21.00 7.13
N TRP A 85 2.39 19.90 7.53
CA TRP A 85 2.40 19.44 8.92
C TRP A 85 3.82 19.15 9.43
N MET A 86 4.62 18.41 8.67
CA MET A 86 6.01 18.09 9.05
C MET A 86 6.88 19.35 9.12
N ARG A 87 6.69 20.30 8.21
CA ARG A 87 7.38 21.59 8.25
C ARG A 87 6.98 22.42 9.48
N TRP A 88 5.70 22.44 9.81
CA TRP A 88 5.22 23.11 11.03
C TRP A 88 5.82 22.48 12.30
N ARG A 89 6.05 21.14 12.27
CA ARG A 89 6.73 20.39 13.34
C ARG A 89 8.25 20.59 13.38
N GLY A 90 8.82 21.39 12.49
CA GLY A 90 10.26 21.70 12.44
C GLY A 90 11.11 20.68 11.66
N ALA A 91 10.50 19.72 10.94
CA ALA A 91 11.26 18.80 10.12
C ALA A 91 12.01 19.52 8.99
N ALA A 92 13.22 19.09 8.67
CA ALA A 92 13.99 19.65 7.57
C ALA A 92 13.36 19.35 6.19
N TRP A 93 13.62 20.19 5.20
CA TRP A 93 13.28 19.90 3.82
C TRP A 93 14.10 18.70 3.33
N PRO A 94 13.51 17.83 2.48
CA PRO A 94 14.29 16.78 1.82
C PRO A 94 15.46 17.39 1.02
N THR A 95 16.61 16.74 1.06
CA THR A 95 17.76 17.10 0.23
C THR A 95 17.48 16.86 -1.25
N ARG A 96 18.31 17.39 -2.15
CA ARG A 96 18.17 17.14 -3.60
C ARG A 96 18.19 15.65 -3.94
N THR A 97 19.04 14.87 -3.28
CA THR A 97 19.10 13.41 -3.45
C THR A 97 17.81 12.73 -2.99
N GLN A 98 17.27 13.14 -1.84
CA GLN A 98 16.01 12.60 -1.31
C GLN A 98 14.81 12.96 -2.19
N TRP A 99 14.75 14.18 -2.75
CA TRP A 99 13.74 14.55 -3.75
C TRP A 99 13.85 13.72 -5.03
N ARG A 100 15.08 13.49 -5.54
CA ARG A 100 15.29 12.60 -6.70
C ARG A 100 14.84 11.16 -6.40
N ASN A 101 15.19 10.64 -5.22
CA ASN A 101 14.76 9.32 -4.79
C ASN A 101 13.23 9.24 -4.64
N ALA A 102 12.62 10.28 -4.04
CA ALA A 102 11.15 10.39 -3.92
C ALA A 102 10.46 10.45 -5.28
N LEU A 103 11.05 11.13 -6.27
CA LEU A 103 10.53 11.14 -7.63
C LEU A 103 10.57 9.73 -8.25
N LEU A 104 11.69 9.03 -8.15
CA LEU A 104 11.83 7.68 -8.71
C LEU A 104 10.89 6.67 -8.03
N VAL A 105 10.90 6.63 -6.69
CA VAL A 105 10.04 5.72 -5.90
C VAL A 105 8.58 6.07 -6.10
N GLY A 106 8.20 7.34 -6.02
CA GLY A 106 6.84 7.81 -6.23
C GLY A 106 6.32 7.56 -7.65
N SER A 107 7.18 7.71 -8.68
CA SER A 107 6.81 7.35 -10.05
C SER A 107 6.53 5.86 -10.20
N LEU A 108 7.31 5.00 -9.54
CA LEU A 108 7.12 3.55 -9.58
C LEU A 108 5.90 3.12 -8.77
N MET A 109 5.84 3.48 -7.48
CA MET A 109 4.79 2.99 -6.59
C MET A 109 3.46 3.69 -6.82
N LEU A 110 3.45 5.02 -6.90
CA LEU A 110 2.21 5.78 -7.05
C LEU A 110 1.84 5.96 -8.52
N GLY A 111 2.79 6.36 -9.37
CA GLY A 111 2.56 6.53 -10.81
C GLY A 111 2.18 5.21 -11.48
N GLY A 112 3.09 4.26 -11.49
CA GLY A 112 2.89 2.94 -12.10
C GLY A 112 1.96 2.04 -11.27
N GLY A 113 2.23 1.89 -9.97
CA GLY A 113 1.49 1.00 -9.09
C GLY A 113 0.04 1.42 -8.88
N MET A 114 -0.20 2.53 -8.19
CA MET A 114 -1.55 2.98 -7.86
C MET A 114 -2.31 3.52 -9.08
N GLY A 115 -1.62 4.26 -9.96
CA GLY A 115 -2.22 4.77 -11.20
C GLY A 115 -2.61 3.64 -12.14
N GLY A 116 -1.73 2.64 -12.34
CA GLY A 116 -2.00 1.47 -13.15
C GLY A 116 -3.14 0.61 -12.59
N THR A 117 -3.22 0.47 -11.26
CA THR A 117 -4.35 -0.22 -10.61
C THR A 117 -5.67 0.53 -10.85
N ALA A 118 -5.71 1.85 -10.65
CA ALA A 118 -6.93 2.63 -10.89
C ALA A 118 -7.36 2.60 -12.36
N TYR A 119 -6.40 2.63 -13.30
CA TYR A 119 -6.69 2.47 -14.72
C TYR A 119 -7.25 1.08 -15.03
N ALA A 120 -6.67 0.03 -14.45
CA ALA A 120 -7.16 -1.34 -14.65
C ALA A 120 -8.60 -1.51 -14.14
N GLU A 121 -8.97 -0.90 -13.01
CA GLU A 121 -10.32 -0.99 -12.42
C GLU A 121 -11.44 -0.42 -13.33
N VAL A 122 -11.09 0.37 -14.34
CA VAL A 122 -12.07 0.84 -15.34
C VAL A 122 -12.62 -0.31 -16.20
N SER A 123 -11.79 -1.33 -16.50
CA SER A 123 -12.10 -2.36 -17.47
C SER A 123 -11.77 -3.80 -17.04
N VAL A 124 -11.24 -3.96 -15.83
CA VAL A 124 -10.91 -5.28 -15.24
C VAL A 124 -11.78 -5.50 -14.03
N GLY A 125 -12.41 -6.64 -13.95
CA GLY A 125 -13.22 -7.05 -12.79
C GLY A 125 -12.36 -7.09 -11.51
N SER A 126 -12.94 -6.64 -10.40
CA SER A 126 -12.24 -6.50 -9.11
C SER A 126 -11.57 -7.81 -8.63
N GLY A 127 -12.19 -8.96 -8.85
CA GLY A 127 -11.61 -10.27 -8.51
C GLY A 127 -10.29 -10.55 -9.24
N LEU A 128 -10.20 -10.17 -10.53
CA LEU A 128 -8.99 -10.36 -11.32
C LEU A 128 -7.89 -9.37 -10.93
N VAL A 129 -8.24 -8.10 -10.65
CA VAL A 129 -7.32 -7.10 -10.09
C VAL A 129 -6.67 -7.61 -8.81
N VAL A 130 -7.48 -8.15 -7.91
CA VAL A 130 -7.04 -8.72 -6.64
C VAL A 130 -6.11 -9.92 -6.84
N ALA A 131 -6.41 -10.81 -7.80
CA ALA A 131 -5.57 -11.96 -8.12
C ALA A 131 -4.16 -11.53 -8.60
N PHE A 132 -4.08 -10.50 -9.45
CA PHE A 132 -2.81 -9.94 -9.88
C PHE A 132 -2.03 -9.34 -8.70
N ILE A 133 -2.68 -8.55 -7.86
CA ILE A 133 -2.03 -7.88 -6.72
C ILE A 133 -1.50 -8.90 -5.70
N ALA A 134 -2.15 -10.05 -5.56
CA ALA A 134 -1.69 -11.12 -4.66
C ALA A 134 -0.32 -11.73 -5.07
N VAL A 135 0.16 -11.47 -6.28
CA VAL A 135 1.51 -11.88 -6.73
C VAL A 135 2.62 -10.96 -6.18
N VAL A 136 2.29 -9.75 -5.75
CA VAL A 136 3.27 -8.74 -5.27
C VAL A 136 4.21 -9.28 -4.19
N PRO A 137 3.80 -9.99 -3.13
CA PRO A 137 4.71 -10.52 -2.12
C PRO A 137 5.78 -11.47 -2.71
N LEU A 138 5.39 -12.29 -3.68
CA LEU A 138 6.32 -13.19 -4.39
C LEU A 138 7.32 -12.40 -5.21
N MET A 139 6.87 -11.33 -5.91
CA MET A 139 7.75 -10.45 -6.69
C MET A 139 8.74 -9.72 -5.77
N ILE A 140 8.29 -9.18 -4.63
CA ILE A 140 9.16 -8.51 -3.65
C ILE A 140 10.16 -9.52 -3.07
N ALA A 141 9.74 -10.74 -2.73
CA ALA A 141 10.63 -11.79 -2.24
C ALA A 141 11.71 -12.15 -3.29
N ALA A 142 11.32 -12.30 -4.57
CA ALA A 142 12.25 -12.57 -5.67
C ALA A 142 13.24 -11.41 -5.89
N LEU A 143 12.78 -10.15 -5.84
CA LEU A 143 13.65 -8.98 -5.97
C LEU A 143 14.63 -8.87 -4.79
N ASN A 144 14.22 -9.22 -3.59
CA ASN A 144 15.09 -9.21 -2.41
C ASN A 144 16.25 -10.25 -2.50
N LEU A 145 16.13 -11.30 -3.32
CA LEU A 145 17.22 -12.24 -3.57
C LEU A 145 18.45 -11.55 -4.21
N PHE A 146 18.23 -10.53 -5.05
CA PHE A 146 19.32 -9.74 -5.63
C PHE A 146 20.12 -8.96 -4.58
N TYR A 147 19.52 -8.73 -3.40
CA TYR A 147 20.18 -8.11 -2.24
C TYR A 147 20.66 -9.14 -1.21
N GLY A 148 20.69 -10.43 -1.58
CA GLY A 148 21.13 -11.51 -0.70
C GLY A 148 20.14 -11.90 0.41
N LEU A 149 18.93 -11.36 0.38
CA LEU A 149 17.90 -11.62 1.38
C LEU A 149 17.00 -12.76 0.94
N LYS A 150 16.96 -13.81 1.74
CA LYS A 150 16.14 -14.99 1.46
C LYS A 150 14.91 -14.98 2.38
N PRO A 151 13.71 -15.20 1.83
CA PRO A 151 12.53 -15.39 2.66
C PRO A 151 12.69 -16.65 3.52
N THR A 152 12.15 -16.63 4.72
CA THR A 152 12.10 -17.85 5.55
C THR A 152 11.19 -18.90 4.89
N ARG A 153 11.37 -20.17 5.26
CA ARG A 153 10.51 -21.25 4.73
C ARG A 153 9.04 -21.02 5.05
N LEU A 154 8.74 -20.46 6.22
CA LEU A 154 7.37 -20.15 6.61
C LEU A 154 6.78 -18.96 5.86
N GLU A 155 7.56 -17.92 5.60
CA GLU A 155 7.14 -16.82 4.72
C GLU A 155 6.83 -17.31 3.32
N LEU A 156 7.71 -18.13 2.73
CA LEU A 156 7.48 -18.70 1.40
C LEU A 156 6.24 -19.61 1.37
N ALA A 157 6.08 -20.47 2.38
CA ALA A 157 4.88 -21.31 2.51
C ALA A 157 3.61 -20.45 2.65
N GLY A 158 3.67 -19.37 3.44
CA GLY A 158 2.56 -18.43 3.61
C GLY A 158 2.20 -17.72 2.32
N ILE A 159 3.18 -17.30 1.52
CA ILE A 159 2.97 -16.69 0.18
C ILE A 159 2.25 -17.69 -0.74
N VAL A 160 2.73 -18.93 -0.82
CA VAL A 160 2.14 -19.95 -1.69
C VAL A 160 0.72 -20.30 -1.26
N VAL A 161 0.47 -20.49 0.03
CA VAL A 161 -0.86 -20.75 0.58
C VAL A 161 -1.80 -19.57 0.34
N GLY A 162 -1.33 -18.34 0.58
CA GLY A 162 -2.10 -17.11 0.33
C GLY A 162 -2.49 -16.94 -1.14
N LEU A 163 -1.56 -17.17 -2.07
CA LEU A 163 -1.84 -17.18 -3.51
C LEU A 163 -2.89 -18.25 -3.88
N GLY A 164 -2.78 -19.45 -3.31
CA GLY A 164 -3.76 -20.51 -3.49
C GLY A 164 -5.16 -20.08 -3.04
N GLY A 165 -5.28 -19.49 -1.86
CA GLY A 165 -6.55 -18.98 -1.34
C GLY A 165 -7.16 -17.86 -2.20
N VAL A 166 -6.34 -16.90 -2.66
CA VAL A 166 -6.81 -15.85 -3.58
C VAL A 166 -7.26 -16.44 -4.92
N SER A 167 -6.51 -17.39 -5.46
CA SER A 167 -6.91 -18.10 -6.71
C SER A 167 -8.24 -18.82 -6.55
N MET A 168 -8.54 -19.39 -5.38
CA MET A 168 -9.84 -19.97 -5.06
C MET A 168 -10.95 -18.92 -5.05
N LEU A 169 -10.72 -17.75 -4.38
CA LEU A 169 -11.71 -16.68 -4.33
C LEU A 169 -12.06 -16.12 -5.71
N THR A 170 -11.13 -16.15 -6.65
CA THR A 170 -11.34 -15.61 -8.00
C THR A 170 -12.02 -16.56 -8.97
N GLN A 171 -12.17 -17.85 -8.64
CA GLN A 171 -12.82 -18.82 -9.52
C GLN A 171 -14.30 -18.52 -9.81
N GLY A 172 -15.00 -17.80 -8.94
CA GLY A 172 -16.39 -17.40 -9.12
C GLY A 172 -16.57 -16.03 -9.81
N ALA A 173 -15.51 -15.25 -9.97
CA ALA A 173 -15.60 -13.93 -10.56
C ALA A 173 -15.63 -14.03 -12.11
N GLY A 174 -16.65 -13.47 -12.73
CA GLY A 174 -16.71 -13.35 -14.19
C GLY A 174 -15.49 -12.57 -14.70
N PHE A 175 -14.69 -13.22 -15.56
CA PHE A 175 -13.47 -12.64 -16.13
C PHE A 175 -13.82 -11.62 -17.21
N GLN A 176 -14.25 -10.43 -16.81
CA GLN A 176 -14.31 -9.29 -17.73
C GLN A 176 -13.01 -8.52 -17.62
N ALA A 177 -12.24 -8.46 -18.70
CA ALA A 177 -10.97 -7.76 -18.73
C ALA A 177 -10.62 -7.31 -20.15
N SER A 178 -10.20 -6.05 -20.28
CA SER A 178 -9.56 -5.57 -21.51
C SER A 178 -8.06 -5.94 -21.50
N PRO A 179 -7.44 -6.19 -22.69
CA PRO A 179 -5.99 -6.41 -22.76
C PRO A 179 -5.17 -5.26 -22.18
N ALA A 180 -5.62 -4.01 -22.38
CA ALA A 180 -4.97 -2.82 -21.81
C ALA A 180 -5.07 -2.78 -20.28
N GLY A 181 -6.22 -3.14 -19.71
CA GLY A 181 -6.40 -3.24 -18.25
C GLY A 181 -5.53 -4.34 -17.65
N LEU A 182 -5.42 -5.51 -18.29
CA LEU A 182 -4.53 -6.58 -17.84
C LEU A 182 -3.06 -6.18 -17.89
N ALA A 183 -2.63 -5.50 -18.96
CA ALA A 183 -1.27 -4.98 -19.07
C ALA A 183 -0.99 -3.93 -17.98
N ALA A 184 -1.97 -3.05 -17.70
CA ALA A 184 -1.84 -2.02 -16.68
C ALA A 184 -1.69 -2.62 -15.26
N ILE A 185 -2.50 -3.61 -14.88
CA ILE A 185 -2.38 -4.24 -13.56
C ILE A 185 -1.09 -5.05 -13.43
N ALA A 186 -0.65 -5.75 -14.48
CA ALA A 186 0.63 -6.45 -14.48
C ALA A 186 1.79 -5.47 -14.29
N LEU A 187 1.81 -4.36 -15.04
CA LEU A 187 2.79 -3.29 -14.88
C LEU A 187 2.73 -2.65 -13.49
N ALA A 188 1.53 -2.45 -12.95
CA ALA A 188 1.33 -1.92 -11.60
C ALA A 188 1.99 -2.82 -10.53
N CYS A 189 1.81 -4.13 -10.61
CA CYS A 189 2.44 -5.08 -9.69
C CYS A 189 3.98 -5.03 -9.79
N VAL A 190 4.54 -4.94 -11.00
CA VAL A 190 6.00 -4.83 -11.21
C VAL A 190 6.52 -3.53 -10.62
N THR A 191 5.93 -2.39 -10.99
CA THR A 191 6.42 -1.07 -10.57
C THR A 191 6.28 -0.87 -9.06
N TRP A 192 5.16 -1.33 -8.47
CA TRP A 192 4.98 -1.33 -7.02
C TRP A 192 6.05 -2.15 -6.31
N SER A 193 6.31 -3.38 -6.77
CA SER A 193 7.30 -4.28 -6.16
C SER A 193 8.72 -3.72 -6.27
N VAL A 194 9.10 -3.21 -7.44
CA VAL A 194 10.41 -2.59 -7.66
C VAL A 194 10.56 -1.34 -6.80
N GLY A 195 9.57 -0.44 -6.80
CA GLY A 195 9.59 0.78 -5.99
C GLY A 195 9.70 0.47 -4.49
N SER A 196 8.95 -0.52 -4.01
CA SER A 196 9.00 -0.97 -2.60
C SER A 196 10.38 -1.46 -2.21
N VAL A 197 11.03 -2.30 -3.03
CA VAL A 197 12.37 -2.80 -2.75
C VAL A 197 13.43 -1.69 -2.85
N LEU A 198 13.33 -0.83 -3.86
CA LEU A 198 14.27 0.29 -4.01
C LEU A 198 14.18 1.29 -2.86
N SER A 199 12.98 1.60 -2.37
CA SER A 199 12.79 2.50 -1.21
C SER A 199 13.43 1.96 0.06
N GLN A 200 13.42 0.63 0.23
CA GLN A 200 14.05 -0.02 1.38
C GLN A 200 15.58 -0.12 1.26
N ARG A 201 16.12 -0.28 0.04
CA ARG A 201 17.50 -0.74 -0.16
C ARG A 201 18.44 0.29 -0.77
N SER A 202 18.00 0.98 -1.82
CA SER A 202 18.92 1.74 -2.68
C SER A 202 18.59 3.22 -2.79
N LEU A 203 17.34 3.59 -2.54
CA LEU A 203 16.83 4.96 -2.72
C LEU A 203 16.24 5.50 -1.42
N PRO A 204 17.07 5.81 -0.41
CA PRO A 204 16.57 6.30 0.87
C PRO A 204 15.80 7.62 0.68
N LEU A 205 14.61 7.66 1.26
CA LEU A 205 13.77 8.86 1.33
C LEU A 205 14.23 9.76 2.49
N ALA A 206 13.63 10.94 2.61
CA ALA A 206 13.81 11.76 3.80
C ALA A 206 13.28 11.01 5.04
N PRO A 207 13.82 11.28 6.24
CA PRO A 207 13.39 10.61 7.46
C PRO A 207 11.90 10.80 7.77
N GLY A 208 11.26 9.76 8.27
CA GLY A 208 9.88 9.76 8.75
C GLY A 208 8.86 10.20 7.71
N ALA A 209 7.79 10.82 8.14
CA ALA A 209 6.68 11.25 7.29
C ALA A 209 7.05 12.31 6.23
N THR A 210 8.18 13.02 6.39
CA THR A 210 8.69 13.93 5.35
C THR A 210 9.06 13.18 4.07
N GLY A 211 9.63 11.97 4.20
CA GLY A 211 9.91 11.09 3.05
C GLY A 211 8.63 10.70 2.33
N PHE A 212 7.62 10.26 3.07
CA PHE A 212 6.34 9.84 2.50
C PHE A 212 5.60 11.01 1.85
N ALA A 213 5.65 12.20 2.47
CA ALA A 213 5.08 13.41 1.89
C ALA A 213 5.75 13.78 0.56
N SER A 214 7.09 13.73 0.50
CA SER A 214 7.82 14.01 -0.74
C SER A 214 7.52 12.98 -1.84
N GLU A 215 7.38 11.71 -1.49
CA GLU A 215 7.00 10.65 -2.41
C GLU A 215 5.58 10.86 -2.96
N MET A 216 4.61 11.16 -2.10
CA MET A 216 3.24 11.47 -2.53
C MET A 216 3.18 12.71 -3.44
N LEU A 217 3.92 13.76 -3.13
CA LEU A 217 3.98 14.95 -3.98
C LEU A 217 4.56 14.61 -5.36
N CYS A 218 5.71 13.93 -5.41
CA CYS A 218 6.34 13.56 -6.67
C CYS A 218 5.48 12.60 -7.49
N GLY A 219 5.01 11.51 -6.89
CA GLY A 219 4.17 10.52 -7.56
C GLY A 219 2.82 11.10 -8.00
N GLY A 220 2.22 11.97 -7.18
CA GLY A 220 1.00 12.68 -7.51
C GLY A 220 1.16 13.63 -8.69
N VAL A 221 2.26 14.38 -8.77
CA VAL A 221 2.59 15.24 -9.93
C VAL A 221 2.78 14.39 -11.19
N VAL A 222 3.48 13.27 -11.11
CA VAL A 222 3.65 12.34 -12.24
C VAL A 222 2.29 11.84 -12.73
N LEU A 223 1.38 11.46 -11.84
CA LEU A 223 0.02 11.05 -12.19
C LEU A 223 -0.78 12.16 -12.87
N LEU A 224 -0.68 13.41 -12.39
CA LEU A 224 -1.33 14.55 -13.04
C LEU A 224 -0.75 14.83 -14.44
N ILE A 225 0.56 14.65 -14.62
CA ILE A 225 1.18 14.73 -15.95
C ILE A 225 0.62 13.63 -16.86
N ILE A 226 0.53 12.39 -16.38
CA ILE A 226 -0.06 11.28 -17.15
C ILE A 226 -1.52 11.60 -17.49
N SER A 227 -2.32 12.07 -16.51
CA SER A 227 -3.71 12.50 -16.72
C SER A 227 -3.84 13.54 -17.84
N ALA A 228 -2.99 14.55 -17.81
CA ALA A 228 -2.97 15.60 -18.85
C ALA A 228 -2.57 15.04 -20.22
N LEU A 229 -1.55 14.17 -20.28
CA LEU A 229 -1.07 13.57 -21.53
C LEU A 229 -2.07 12.57 -22.14
N THR A 230 -2.88 11.91 -21.30
CA THR A 230 -3.93 10.98 -21.73
C THR A 230 -5.25 11.69 -22.03
N GLY A 231 -5.33 13.02 -21.83
CA GLY A 231 -6.52 13.81 -22.11
C GLY A 231 -7.69 13.55 -21.15
N GLU A 232 -7.39 13.09 -19.94
CA GLU A 232 -8.44 12.86 -18.92
C GLU A 232 -9.16 14.17 -18.57
N SER A 233 -10.49 14.11 -18.52
CA SER A 233 -11.35 15.23 -18.16
C SER A 233 -12.30 14.84 -17.03
N PRO A 234 -12.18 15.45 -15.84
CA PRO A 234 -13.10 15.20 -14.76
C PRO A 234 -14.49 15.77 -15.09
N GLN A 235 -15.54 15.08 -14.63
CA GLN A 235 -16.90 15.53 -14.80
C GLN A 235 -17.27 16.60 -13.76
N TRP A 236 -17.84 17.71 -14.21
CA TRP A 236 -18.33 18.79 -13.36
C TRP A 236 -19.77 19.17 -13.74
N PRO A 237 -20.70 19.35 -12.77
CA PRO A 237 -20.51 19.15 -11.33
C PRO A 237 -20.27 17.68 -10.98
N ALA A 238 -19.33 17.45 -10.04
CA ALA A 238 -18.99 16.09 -9.62
C ALA A 238 -20.13 15.48 -8.76
N GLN A 239 -20.33 14.17 -8.90
CA GLN A 239 -21.30 13.45 -8.08
C GLN A 239 -20.87 13.48 -6.60
N PRO A 240 -21.80 13.70 -5.64
CA PRO A 240 -21.49 13.74 -4.22
C PRO A 240 -20.77 12.46 -3.72
N ALA A 241 -21.15 11.30 -4.24
CA ALA A 241 -20.52 10.02 -3.91
C ALA A 241 -19.05 9.98 -4.36
N ALA A 242 -18.72 10.53 -5.54
CA ALA A 242 -17.35 10.60 -6.04
C ALA A 242 -16.48 11.53 -5.18
N VAL A 243 -17.04 12.67 -4.77
CA VAL A 243 -16.34 13.63 -3.89
C VAL A 243 -16.11 13.01 -2.51
N ALA A 244 -17.10 12.38 -1.91
CA ALA A 244 -16.97 11.70 -0.62
C ALA A 244 -15.93 10.57 -0.68
N ALA A 245 -15.96 9.77 -1.74
CA ALA A 245 -14.98 8.70 -1.97
C ALA A 245 -13.56 9.27 -2.14
N TRP A 246 -13.38 10.36 -2.86
CA TRP A 246 -12.09 11.02 -3.02
C TRP A 246 -11.53 11.51 -1.66
N PHE A 247 -12.37 12.15 -0.82
CA PHE A 247 -11.96 12.54 0.53
C PHE A 247 -11.60 11.33 1.41
N TYR A 248 -12.39 10.26 1.33
CA TYR A 248 -12.08 9.00 2.01
C TYR A 248 -10.70 8.47 1.59
N LEU A 249 -10.44 8.43 0.29
CA LEU A 249 -9.16 7.99 -0.27
C LEU A 249 -8.00 8.88 0.16
N VAL A 250 -8.18 10.20 0.25
CA VAL A 250 -7.16 11.12 0.75
C VAL A 250 -6.81 10.82 2.20
N VAL A 251 -7.81 10.77 3.08
CA VAL A 251 -7.58 10.66 4.53
C VAL A 251 -7.14 9.23 4.89
N PHE A 252 -7.96 8.26 4.55
CA PHE A 252 -7.71 6.87 4.97
C PHE A 252 -6.70 6.18 4.06
N GLY A 253 -6.88 6.25 2.75
CA GLY A 253 -6.04 5.55 1.79
C GLY A 253 -4.64 6.13 1.67
N SER A 254 -4.47 7.45 1.76
CA SER A 254 -3.17 8.11 1.58
C SER A 254 -2.52 8.53 2.90
N LEU A 255 -3.21 9.30 3.75
CA LEU A 255 -2.58 9.80 4.98
C LEU A 255 -2.44 8.71 6.06
N ILE A 256 -3.32 7.72 6.10
CA ILE A 256 -3.25 6.65 7.11
C ILE A 256 -2.59 5.41 6.54
N ALA A 257 -3.23 4.73 5.59
CA ALA A 257 -2.78 3.40 5.16
C ALA A 257 -1.46 3.43 4.37
N PHE A 258 -1.23 4.43 3.51
CA PHE A 258 0.04 4.53 2.80
C PHE A 258 1.21 4.82 3.75
N ASN A 259 1.05 5.73 4.72
CA ASN A 259 2.09 5.95 5.73
C ASN A 259 2.32 4.70 6.59
N ALA A 260 1.24 3.99 6.97
CA ALA A 260 1.36 2.72 7.68
C ALA A 260 2.14 1.67 6.87
N TYR A 261 1.88 1.55 5.57
CA TYR A 261 2.63 0.66 4.68
C TYR A 261 4.11 1.02 4.60
N MET A 262 4.45 2.29 4.46
CA MET A 262 5.85 2.73 4.41
C MET A 262 6.58 2.49 5.75
N LEU A 263 5.89 2.61 6.88
CA LEU A 263 6.43 2.22 8.19
C LEU A 263 6.66 0.70 8.28
N LEU A 264 5.73 -0.10 7.76
CA LEU A 264 5.90 -1.56 7.69
C LEU A 264 7.10 -1.94 6.81
N LEU A 265 7.25 -1.31 5.64
CA LEU A 265 8.41 -1.52 4.77
C LEU A 265 9.74 -1.19 5.47
N ALA A 266 9.75 -0.18 6.34
CA ALA A 266 10.97 0.23 7.05
C ALA A 266 11.32 -0.68 8.24
N HIS A 267 10.34 -1.34 8.88
CA HIS A 267 10.53 -1.98 10.18
C HIS A 267 10.02 -3.42 10.27
N ALA A 268 9.47 -3.97 9.19
CA ALA A 268 8.97 -5.33 9.12
C ALA A 268 9.56 -6.09 7.94
N SER A 269 9.38 -7.41 7.88
CA SER A 269 9.76 -8.17 6.69
C SER A 269 8.92 -7.73 5.48
N ALA A 270 9.50 -7.84 4.28
CA ALA A 270 8.81 -7.49 3.05
C ALA A 270 7.55 -8.35 2.84
N GLY A 271 7.59 -9.62 3.24
CA GLY A 271 6.43 -10.51 3.23
C GLY A 271 5.30 -10.00 4.12
N LEU A 272 5.62 -9.61 5.36
CA LEU A 272 4.63 -9.08 6.29
C LEU A 272 4.08 -7.73 5.82
N ALA A 273 4.93 -6.82 5.36
CA ALA A 273 4.51 -5.53 4.83
C ALA A 273 3.53 -5.67 3.67
N SER A 274 3.73 -6.68 2.80
CA SER A 274 2.85 -6.95 1.64
C SER A 274 1.69 -7.92 1.92
N SER A 275 1.51 -8.37 3.16
CA SER A 275 0.44 -9.31 3.53
C SER A 275 -0.99 -8.77 3.29
N TYR A 276 -1.15 -7.43 3.21
CA TYR A 276 -2.43 -6.80 2.87
C TYR A 276 -2.99 -7.30 1.53
N THR A 277 -2.14 -7.68 0.59
CA THR A 277 -2.56 -8.16 -0.72
C THR A 277 -3.38 -9.45 -0.65
N PHE A 278 -3.17 -10.24 0.38
CA PHE A 278 -3.97 -11.44 0.65
C PHE A 278 -5.23 -11.11 1.47
N VAL A 279 -5.15 -10.18 2.41
CA VAL A 279 -6.29 -9.84 3.29
C VAL A 279 -7.33 -9.00 2.56
N ASN A 280 -6.91 -8.12 1.64
CA ASN A 280 -7.80 -7.24 0.90
C ASN A 280 -8.96 -7.96 0.19
N PRO A 281 -8.76 -9.11 -0.50
CA PRO A 281 -9.86 -9.87 -1.09
C PRO A 281 -10.91 -10.31 -0.07
N VAL A 282 -10.46 -10.73 1.10
CA VAL A 282 -11.36 -11.15 2.19
C VAL A 282 -12.16 -9.95 2.70
N ILE A 283 -11.52 -8.80 2.88
CA ILE A 283 -12.20 -7.57 3.30
C ILE A 283 -13.19 -7.10 2.22
N ALA A 284 -12.79 -7.15 0.93
CA ALA A 284 -13.67 -6.79 -0.17
C ALA A 284 -14.91 -7.72 -0.21
N MET A 285 -14.75 -9.02 -0.01
CA MET A 285 -15.83 -9.99 0.10
C MET A 285 -16.76 -9.66 1.27
N LEU A 286 -16.22 -9.40 2.47
CA LEU A 286 -17.00 -9.02 3.65
C LEU A 286 -17.80 -7.74 3.43
N LEU A 287 -17.23 -6.75 2.75
CA LEU A 287 -17.91 -5.51 2.38
C LEU A 287 -19.01 -5.75 1.34
N GLY A 288 -18.80 -6.65 0.37
CA GLY A 288 -19.81 -7.10 -0.59
C GLY A 288 -21.05 -7.66 0.12
N VAL A 289 -20.84 -8.52 1.13
CA VAL A 289 -21.93 -9.05 1.97
C VAL A 289 -22.60 -7.94 2.77
N ALA A 290 -21.84 -7.13 3.49
CA ALA A 290 -22.37 -6.18 4.45
C ALA A 290 -23.09 -4.99 3.79
N VAL A 291 -22.60 -4.52 2.65
CA VAL A 291 -23.08 -3.32 1.95
C VAL A 291 -23.82 -3.66 0.65
N GLY A 292 -23.33 -4.69 -0.07
CA GLY A 292 -23.88 -5.10 -1.36
C GLY A 292 -24.99 -6.14 -1.27
N GLY A 293 -25.25 -6.73 -0.10
CA GLY A 293 -26.23 -7.82 0.07
C GLY A 293 -25.83 -9.10 -0.68
N GLU A 294 -24.55 -9.27 -1.00
CA GLU A 294 -24.02 -10.45 -1.70
C GLU A 294 -24.10 -11.69 -0.82
N VAL A 295 -24.43 -12.84 -1.41
CA VAL A 295 -24.47 -14.13 -0.71
C VAL A 295 -23.13 -14.82 -0.95
N VAL A 296 -22.37 -15.04 0.11
CA VAL A 296 -21.09 -15.76 0.05
C VAL A 296 -21.32 -17.26 0.23
N THR A 297 -20.79 -18.02 -0.68
CA THR A 297 -20.88 -19.49 -0.66
C THR A 297 -19.94 -20.11 0.37
N SER A 298 -20.20 -21.37 0.78
CA SER A 298 -19.30 -22.11 1.67
C SER A 298 -17.90 -22.27 1.09
N PHE A 299 -17.76 -22.32 -0.25
CA PHE A 299 -16.48 -22.40 -0.94
C PHE A 299 -15.67 -21.09 -0.76
N GLU A 300 -16.30 -19.93 -0.87
CA GLU A 300 -15.65 -18.62 -0.68
C GLU A 300 -15.23 -18.42 0.79
N TRP A 301 -16.03 -18.87 1.76
CA TRP A 301 -15.63 -18.89 3.17
C TRP A 301 -14.41 -19.79 3.42
N MET A 302 -14.36 -20.96 2.79
CA MET A 302 -13.20 -21.85 2.87
C MET A 302 -11.96 -21.18 2.25
N ALA A 303 -12.10 -20.55 1.08
CA ALA A 303 -11.02 -19.84 0.42
C ALA A 303 -10.49 -18.67 1.28
N ALA A 304 -11.37 -17.91 1.93
CA ALA A 304 -10.98 -16.87 2.89
C ALA A 304 -10.18 -17.44 4.06
N GLY A 305 -10.57 -18.60 4.58
CA GLY A 305 -9.83 -19.33 5.63
C GLY A 305 -8.41 -19.71 5.17
N VAL A 306 -8.26 -20.19 3.93
CA VAL A 306 -6.95 -20.52 3.33
C VAL A 306 -6.07 -19.27 3.21
N VAL A 307 -6.64 -18.12 2.77
CA VAL A 307 -5.93 -16.84 2.72
C VAL A 307 -5.41 -16.44 4.11
N LEU A 308 -6.28 -16.47 5.13
CA LEU A 308 -5.89 -16.11 6.50
C LEU A 308 -4.82 -17.06 7.06
N LEU A 309 -4.87 -18.35 6.74
CA LEU A 309 -3.81 -19.31 7.09
C LEU A 309 -2.47 -18.89 6.47
N GLY A 310 -2.45 -18.47 5.20
CA GLY A 310 -1.26 -17.94 4.53
C GLY A 310 -0.66 -16.76 5.29
N VAL A 311 -1.50 -15.81 5.72
CA VAL A 311 -1.07 -14.65 6.52
C VAL A 311 -0.48 -15.08 7.88
N VAL A 312 -1.11 -16.02 8.58
CA VAL A 312 -0.60 -16.55 9.86
C VAL A 312 0.78 -17.20 9.69
N LEU A 313 0.98 -17.97 8.60
CA LEU A 313 2.28 -18.55 8.28
C LEU A 313 3.35 -17.49 8.05
N MET A 314 3.03 -16.43 7.28
CA MET A 314 3.95 -15.31 7.05
C MET A 314 4.33 -14.59 8.36
N LEU A 315 3.34 -14.30 9.21
CA LEU A 315 3.55 -13.71 10.54
C LEU A 315 4.44 -14.58 11.43
N SER A 316 4.24 -15.90 11.38
CA SER A 316 5.02 -16.86 12.15
C SER A 316 6.46 -17.01 11.63
N GLY A 317 6.65 -16.83 10.31
CA GLY A 317 7.96 -16.84 9.65
C GLY A 317 8.84 -15.69 10.10
N GLN A 318 8.27 -14.51 10.26
CA GLN A 318 9.00 -13.32 10.71
C GLN A 318 9.56 -13.48 12.13
N ARG A 319 8.83 -14.14 13.04
CA ARG A 319 9.27 -14.36 14.43
C ARG A 319 10.43 -15.36 14.58
N ARG A 320 10.70 -16.18 13.56
CA ARG A 320 11.72 -17.26 13.60
C ARG A 320 12.96 -16.95 12.77
N GLY A 321 12.91 -15.93 11.92
CA GLY A 321 14.00 -15.59 10.98
C GLY A 321 14.99 -14.57 11.55
N GLU A 322 14.80 -14.17 12.77
CA GLU A 322 15.63 -13.30 13.61
C GLU A 322 16.26 -14.13 14.73
#